data_d0e65bdf1a09a9bc404777c642ff152e
#
_entry.id   d0e65bdf1a09a9bc404777c642ff152e
#
_cell.length_a   1.000
_cell.length_b   1.000
_cell.length_c   1.000
_cell.angle_alpha   90.00
_cell.angle_beta   90.00
_cell.angle_gamma   90.00
#
_symmetry.space_group_name_H-M   'P 1'
#
loop_
_entity.id
_entity.type
_entity.pdbx_description
1 polymer ?
#
loop_
_entity_poly.entity_id
_entity_poly.type
_entity_poly.pdbx_seq_one_letter_code
_entity_poly.pdbx_strand_id
1 'polypeptide(L)'
;MGRVVLFALAFVVPSVAAGAGCTRGEPPTWDAGGASPSIAPLPASVASLPISPAAKPSSTGAPTSTSTSTATATPPDSSALPQTRDRPGSDSAAFNARVAALWDAIVHDDPDRALTFFFPVGAYQQVKDIPDPASDWKRRLVAAYARDIHAFHKRLGKNADSAKFVSFDVPDDRAKWVDPGNELNKLGYWRVFGTRLRYVDDGKEKTFEIMSLISWRGEWFVVHLSSFK
;
A
#
# COMPACT_ATOMS: atom_id res chain seq x y z
N MET A 1 18.16 57.98 30.78
CA MET A 1 18.17 57.23 32.05
C MET A 1 16.92 56.37 32.09
N GLY A 2 16.98 55.12 31.67
CA GLY A 2 15.88 54.17 31.65
C GLY A 2 16.33 52.84 32.25
N ARG A 3 15.74 52.47 33.36
CA ARG A 3 16.05 51.29 34.17
C ARG A 3 15.52 50.03 33.48
N VAL A 4 16.43 49.10 33.18
CA VAL A 4 16.10 47.71 32.79
C VAL A 4 15.78 46.94 34.07
N VAL A 5 14.58 46.39 34.18
CA VAL A 5 14.17 45.48 35.25
C VAL A 5 14.28 44.08 34.69
N LEU A 6 15.24 43.30 35.21
CA LEU A 6 15.42 41.87 34.93
C LEU A 6 14.48 41.09 35.87
N PHE A 7 13.49 40.38 35.31
CA PHE A 7 12.74 39.37 36.04
C PHE A 7 13.37 38.02 35.84
N ALA A 8 13.98 37.49 36.93
CA ALA A 8 14.41 36.11 37.00
C ALA A 8 13.22 35.24 37.42
N LEU A 9 12.75 34.37 36.51
CA LEU A 9 11.79 33.30 36.84
C LEU A 9 12.58 32.07 37.25
N ALA A 10 12.50 31.75 38.56
CA ALA A 10 13.01 30.48 39.11
C ALA A 10 12.02 29.34 38.80
N PHE A 11 12.42 28.36 37.99
CA PHE A 11 11.68 27.11 37.81
C PHE A 11 12.00 26.16 38.97
N VAL A 12 11.00 25.89 39.79
CA VAL A 12 11.01 24.82 40.80
C VAL A 12 10.60 23.54 40.09
N VAL A 13 11.53 22.59 40.04
CA VAL A 13 11.27 21.21 39.54
C VAL A 13 10.90 20.36 40.76
N PRO A 14 9.71 19.73 40.79
CA PRO A 14 9.43 18.70 41.78
C PRO A 14 10.04 17.36 41.34
N SER A 15 10.97 16.86 42.13
CA SER A 15 11.47 15.49 42.06
C SER A 15 10.38 14.54 42.56
N VAL A 16 9.88 13.65 41.69
CA VAL A 16 9.08 12.50 42.11
C VAL A 16 9.98 11.28 42.12
N ALA A 17 10.11 10.72 43.33
CA ALA A 17 10.91 9.57 43.63
C ALA A 17 10.32 8.26 43.08
N ALA A 18 11.24 7.34 42.86
CA ALA A 18 11.12 5.99 42.36
C ALA A 18 10.04 5.11 43.02
N GLY A 19 9.34 4.35 42.22
CA GLY A 19 8.66 3.13 42.59
C GLY A 19 9.11 2.00 41.67
N ALA A 20 10.00 1.17 42.16
CA ALA A 20 10.47 -0.04 41.51
C ALA A 20 9.36 -1.11 41.54
N GLY A 21 8.99 -1.63 40.41
CA GLY A 21 8.11 -2.79 40.26
C GLY A 21 8.43 -3.54 38.97
N CYS A 22 9.55 -4.29 39.00
CA CYS A 22 9.89 -5.24 37.94
C CYS A 22 9.04 -6.50 38.12
N THR A 23 8.01 -6.68 37.34
CA THR A 23 7.50 -8.02 37.02
C THR A 23 7.89 -8.38 35.60
N ARG A 24 8.92 -9.20 35.51
CA ARG A 24 9.43 -9.82 34.32
C ARG A 24 8.43 -10.91 33.91
N GLY A 25 7.53 -10.58 32.96
CA GLY A 25 6.70 -11.56 32.29
C GLY A 25 7.56 -12.36 31.32
N GLU A 26 7.67 -13.66 31.57
CA GLU A 26 8.28 -14.62 30.65
C GLU A 26 7.48 -14.67 29.34
N PRO A 27 8.16 -14.80 28.17
CA PRO A 27 7.46 -15.01 26.90
C PRO A 27 6.89 -16.44 26.87
N PRO A 28 5.71 -16.64 26.27
CA PRO A 28 5.15 -17.97 26.10
C PRO A 28 6.04 -18.83 25.19
N THR A 29 6.50 -19.94 25.72
CA THR A 29 7.16 -21.02 24.99
C THR A 29 6.12 -21.75 24.13
N TRP A 30 6.28 -21.71 22.82
CA TRP A 30 5.49 -22.53 21.89
C TRP A 30 6.16 -23.89 21.78
N ASP A 31 5.48 -24.88 22.33
CA ASP A 31 5.85 -26.30 22.24
C ASP A 31 5.75 -26.77 20.77
N ALA A 32 6.90 -27.15 20.22
CA ALA A 32 6.98 -27.75 18.90
C ALA A 32 6.79 -29.28 19.05
N GLY A 33 5.55 -29.70 19.08
CA GLY A 33 5.19 -31.13 19.05
C GLY A 33 4.20 -31.39 17.95
N GLY A 34 4.59 -32.17 16.94
CA GLY A 34 3.63 -32.69 15.99
C GLY A 34 4.20 -33.14 14.65
N ALA A 35 4.74 -34.33 14.62
CA ALA A 35 4.72 -35.37 13.57
C ALA A 35 4.46 -34.92 12.11
N SER A 36 5.48 -35.10 11.29
CA SER A 36 5.38 -35.22 9.82
C SER A 36 4.62 -36.46 9.43
N PRO A 37 3.62 -36.41 8.55
CA PRO A 37 3.20 -37.59 7.79
C PRO A 37 4.06 -37.71 6.53
N SER A 38 4.72 -38.87 6.44
CA SER A 38 5.39 -39.41 5.26
C SER A 38 4.36 -39.62 4.16
N ILE A 39 4.56 -39.01 3.01
CA ILE A 39 3.77 -39.30 1.81
C ILE A 39 4.64 -40.04 0.82
N ALA A 40 4.21 -41.26 0.52
CA ALA A 40 4.80 -42.15 -0.47
C ALA A 40 4.58 -41.63 -1.91
N PRO A 41 5.47 -41.96 -2.87
CA PRO A 41 5.34 -41.53 -4.25
C PRO A 41 4.34 -42.38 -5.02
N LEU A 42 3.48 -41.76 -5.80
CA LEU A 42 2.61 -42.42 -6.78
C LEU A 42 3.29 -42.47 -8.17
N PRO A 43 3.03 -43.50 -8.95
CA PRO A 43 3.76 -43.76 -10.19
C PRO A 43 3.26 -42.93 -11.37
N ALA A 44 4.22 -42.61 -12.24
CA ALA A 44 4.00 -42.01 -13.54
C ALA A 44 3.25 -42.96 -14.47
N SER A 45 2.20 -42.45 -15.11
CA SER A 45 1.57 -43.11 -16.25
C SER A 45 1.68 -42.21 -17.47
N VAL A 46 2.52 -42.61 -18.39
CA VAL A 46 2.68 -42.01 -19.72
C VAL A 46 1.59 -42.56 -20.63
N ALA A 47 0.85 -41.72 -21.30
CA ALA A 47 0.06 -42.14 -22.46
C ALA A 47 0.31 -41.16 -23.61
N SER A 48 0.83 -41.73 -24.65
CA SER A 48 1.25 -41.13 -25.92
C SER A 48 0.09 -40.75 -26.81
N LEU A 49 0.39 -39.77 -27.66
CA LEU A 49 -0.36 -39.14 -28.75
C LEU A 49 -0.95 -40.12 -29.81
N PRO A 50 -1.82 -39.59 -30.71
CA PRO A 50 -1.30 -39.45 -32.07
C PRO A 50 -1.61 -38.12 -32.76
N ILE A 51 -0.66 -37.75 -33.59
CA ILE A 51 -0.64 -36.72 -34.61
C ILE A 51 -1.49 -37.18 -35.80
N SER A 52 -2.25 -36.27 -36.44
CA SER A 52 -2.62 -36.38 -37.83
C SER A 52 -2.96 -35.02 -38.49
N PRO A 53 -2.75 -34.89 -39.81
CA PRO A 53 -2.30 -33.66 -40.44
C PRO A 53 -3.34 -32.92 -41.29
N ALA A 54 -2.99 -31.67 -41.54
CA ALA A 54 -3.27 -30.76 -42.66
C ALA A 54 -4.53 -30.95 -43.54
N ALA A 55 -5.28 -29.85 -43.67
CA ALA A 55 -5.89 -29.44 -44.92
C ALA A 55 -6.09 -27.91 -44.98
N LYS A 56 -5.49 -27.30 -45.97
CA LYS A 56 -5.84 -25.99 -46.54
C LYS A 56 -6.79 -26.24 -47.70
N PRO A 57 -7.81 -25.41 -48.00
CA PRO A 57 -7.58 -24.38 -48.99
C PRO A 57 -8.32 -23.04 -48.79
N SER A 58 -7.77 -22.06 -49.46
CA SER A 58 -8.17 -20.71 -49.84
C SER A 58 -9.64 -20.49 -50.18
N SER A 59 -10.19 -19.34 -49.77
CA SER A 59 -11.07 -18.56 -50.65
C SER A 59 -11.08 -17.09 -50.23
N THR A 60 -10.85 -16.29 -51.18
CA THR A 60 -10.93 -14.85 -51.37
C THR A 60 -12.29 -14.29 -50.98
N GLY A 61 -12.34 -13.27 -50.11
CA GLY A 61 -13.52 -12.46 -49.84
C GLY A 61 -13.07 -11.05 -49.48
N ALA A 62 -13.42 -10.07 -50.30
CA ALA A 62 -13.08 -8.66 -50.19
C ALA A 62 -13.62 -8.00 -48.91
N PRO A 63 -12.96 -6.99 -48.37
CA PRO A 63 -13.40 -6.35 -47.12
C PRO A 63 -14.41 -5.25 -47.40
N THR A 64 -15.60 -5.41 -46.86
CA THR A 64 -16.52 -4.31 -46.66
C THR A 64 -16.08 -3.55 -45.42
N SER A 65 -15.53 -2.36 -45.61
CA SER A 65 -15.14 -1.46 -44.56
C SER A 65 -16.38 -0.90 -43.85
N THR A 66 -16.84 -1.55 -42.82
CA THR A 66 -17.83 -0.99 -41.90
C THR A 66 -17.03 -0.18 -40.87
N SER A 67 -17.05 1.14 -41.01
CA SER A 67 -16.55 2.07 -40.02
C SER A 67 -17.42 1.97 -38.76
N THR A 68 -17.03 1.09 -37.85
CA THR A 68 -17.62 1.03 -36.51
C THR A 68 -17.04 2.21 -35.72
N SER A 69 -17.87 3.22 -35.45
CA SER A 69 -17.63 4.27 -34.47
C SER A 69 -17.32 3.60 -33.16
N THR A 70 -16.03 3.57 -32.81
CA THR A 70 -15.56 3.12 -31.49
C THR A 70 -15.96 4.20 -30.50
N ALA A 71 -17.12 4.04 -29.88
CA ALA A 71 -17.42 4.74 -28.63
C ALA A 71 -16.30 4.39 -27.65
N THR A 72 -15.52 5.39 -27.24
CA THR A 72 -14.50 5.25 -26.21
C THR A 72 -15.22 4.91 -24.91
N ALA A 73 -15.43 3.62 -24.67
CA ALA A 73 -15.93 3.13 -23.40
C ALA A 73 -14.88 3.50 -22.33
N THR A 74 -15.25 4.31 -21.36
CA THR A 74 -14.45 4.53 -20.16
C THR A 74 -14.09 3.16 -19.60
N PRO A 75 -12.78 2.87 -19.36
CA PRO A 75 -12.40 1.59 -18.79
C PRO A 75 -13.21 1.34 -17.50
N PRO A 76 -13.73 0.14 -17.28
CA PRO A 76 -14.46 -0.16 -16.07
C PRO A 76 -13.58 0.14 -14.85
N ASP A 77 -14.19 0.74 -13.83
CA ASP A 77 -13.48 0.99 -12.55
C ASP A 77 -12.95 -0.35 -12.01
N SER A 78 -11.64 -0.54 -12.08
CA SER A 78 -11.00 -1.79 -11.66
C SER A 78 -11.22 -2.08 -10.17
N SER A 79 -11.56 -1.08 -9.35
CA SER A 79 -11.87 -1.27 -7.94
C SER A 79 -13.19 -2.02 -7.71
N ALA A 80 -14.12 -1.99 -8.69
CA ALA A 80 -15.38 -2.73 -8.64
C ALA A 80 -15.24 -4.23 -8.97
N LEU A 81 -14.13 -4.63 -9.59
CA LEU A 81 -13.89 -6.03 -9.94
C LEU A 81 -13.48 -6.85 -8.71
N PRO A 82 -13.70 -8.20 -8.71
CA PRO A 82 -13.33 -9.05 -7.58
C PRO A 82 -11.83 -9.08 -7.31
N GLN A 83 -11.46 -9.24 -6.04
CA GLN A 83 -10.08 -9.43 -5.60
C GLN A 83 -9.47 -10.71 -6.19
N THR A 84 -8.19 -10.67 -6.49
CA THR A 84 -7.39 -11.84 -6.86
C THR A 84 -6.34 -12.14 -5.77
N ARG A 85 -5.69 -13.32 -5.87
CA ARG A 85 -4.60 -13.70 -4.96
C ARG A 85 -3.21 -13.42 -5.57
N ASP A 86 -3.16 -12.71 -6.68
CA ASP A 86 -1.91 -12.37 -7.33
C ASP A 86 -1.08 -11.49 -6.40
N ARG A 87 0.20 -11.85 -6.26
CA ARG A 87 1.14 -11.05 -5.47
C ARG A 87 1.56 -9.83 -6.29
N PRO A 88 1.43 -8.62 -5.74
CA PRO A 88 1.85 -7.42 -6.46
C PRO A 88 3.34 -7.36 -6.71
N GLY A 89 3.73 -6.84 -7.89
CA GLY A 89 5.07 -6.31 -8.14
C GLY A 89 5.13 -4.82 -7.80
N SER A 90 6.35 -4.30 -7.72
CA SER A 90 6.63 -2.88 -7.42
C SER A 90 7.38 -2.16 -8.56
N ASP A 91 7.38 -2.75 -9.76
CA ASP A 91 8.14 -2.29 -10.93
C ASP A 91 7.26 -1.92 -12.14
N SER A 92 5.93 -2.10 -12.06
CA SER A 92 5.03 -1.82 -13.18
C SER A 92 4.95 -0.31 -13.48
N ALA A 93 4.69 0.04 -14.76
CA ALA A 93 4.47 1.43 -15.16
C ALA A 93 3.30 2.08 -14.38
N ALA A 94 2.24 1.31 -14.11
CA ALA A 94 1.09 1.78 -13.34
C ALA A 94 1.46 2.06 -11.88
N PHE A 95 2.26 1.20 -11.25
CA PHE A 95 2.77 1.42 -9.91
C PHE A 95 3.65 2.68 -9.85
N ASN A 96 4.60 2.82 -10.77
CA ASN A 96 5.49 3.98 -10.84
C ASN A 96 4.71 5.29 -11.05
N ALA A 97 3.66 5.28 -11.87
CA ALA A 97 2.79 6.44 -12.06
C ALA A 97 2.06 6.85 -10.76
N ARG A 98 1.59 5.88 -9.97
CA ARG A 98 0.97 6.14 -8.66
C ARG A 98 1.97 6.66 -7.63
N VAL A 99 3.19 6.15 -7.64
CA VAL A 99 4.29 6.66 -6.79
C VAL A 99 4.62 8.11 -7.15
N ALA A 100 4.71 8.42 -8.45
CA ALA A 100 4.94 9.79 -8.91
C ALA A 100 3.80 10.73 -8.47
N ALA A 101 2.54 10.28 -8.55
CA ALA A 101 1.38 11.01 -8.08
C ALA A 101 1.42 11.26 -6.56
N LEU A 102 1.88 10.28 -5.77
CA LEU A 102 2.09 10.46 -4.33
C LEU A 102 3.15 11.52 -4.04
N TRP A 103 4.27 11.49 -4.75
CA TRP A 103 5.33 12.49 -4.58
C TRP A 103 4.83 13.89 -4.95
N ASP A 104 4.10 14.01 -6.07
CA ASP A 104 3.50 15.27 -6.51
C ASP A 104 2.50 15.83 -5.49
N ALA A 105 1.67 14.96 -4.90
CA ALA A 105 0.76 15.32 -3.81
C ALA A 105 1.49 15.87 -2.58
N ILE A 106 2.61 15.25 -2.19
CA ILE A 106 3.43 15.68 -1.05
C ILE A 106 4.08 17.05 -1.34
N VAL A 107 4.62 17.24 -2.54
CA VAL A 107 5.29 18.49 -2.93
C VAL A 107 4.31 19.67 -2.94
N HIS A 108 3.10 19.46 -3.42
CA HIS A 108 2.10 20.51 -3.58
C HIS A 108 1.09 20.64 -2.43
N ASP A 109 1.22 19.82 -1.37
CA ASP A 109 0.24 19.74 -0.26
C ASP A 109 -1.20 19.49 -0.75
N ASP A 110 -1.34 18.63 -1.76
CA ASP A 110 -2.62 18.36 -2.42
C ASP A 110 -2.90 16.84 -2.43
N PRO A 111 -3.65 16.33 -1.44
CA PRO A 111 -3.94 14.90 -1.32
C PRO A 111 -4.69 14.32 -2.52
N ASP A 112 -5.50 15.13 -3.22
CA ASP A 112 -6.34 14.65 -4.32
C ASP A 112 -5.51 14.18 -5.51
N ARG A 113 -4.29 14.69 -5.69
CA ARG A 113 -3.36 14.26 -6.73
C ARG A 113 -2.96 12.80 -6.62
N ALA A 114 -2.94 12.22 -5.43
CA ALA A 114 -2.50 10.85 -5.19
C ALA A 114 -3.64 9.88 -4.85
N LEU A 115 -4.91 10.26 -5.00
CA LEU A 115 -6.05 9.38 -4.73
C LEU A 115 -6.00 8.06 -5.53
N THR A 116 -5.35 8.06 -6.70
CA THR A 116 -5.14 6.84 -7.51
C THR A 116 -4.21 5.83 -6.84
N PHE A 117 -3.35 6.26 -5.91
CA PHE A 117 -2.49 5.37 -5.12
C PHE A 117 -3.11 4.99 -3.78
N PHE A 118 -4.12 5.69 -3.33
CA PHE A 118 -4.82 5.35 -2.11
C PHE A 118 -5.80 4.20 -2.34
N PHE A 119 -5.97 3.33 -1.34
CA PHE A 119 -6.81 2.14 -1.49
C PHE A 119 -8.24 2.50 -1.87
N PRO A 120 -8.74 2.04 -3.04
CA PRO A 120 -10.01 2.53 -3.60
C PRO A 120 -11.21 2.18 -2.74
N VAL A 121 -12.22 3.05 -2.70
CA VAL A 121 -13.46 2.83 -1.92
C VAL A 121 -14.18 1.55 -2.34
N GLY A 122 -14.27 1.27 -3.65
CA GLY A 122 -14.92 0.06 -4.15
C GLY A 122 -14.23 -1.23 -3.70
N ALA A 123 -12.88 -1.22 -3.66
CA ALA A 123 -12.10 -2.31 -3.09
C ALA A 123 -12.31 -2.40 -1.56
N TYR A 124 -12.29 -1.28 -0.86
CA TYR A 124 -12.50 -1.23 0.57
C TYR A 124 -13.86 -1.79 0.98
N GLN A 125 -14.93 -1.48 0.25
CA GLN A 125 -16.27 -2.02 0.47
C GLN A 125 -16.33 -3.55 0.28
N GLN A 126 -15.54 -4.09 -0.62
CA GLN A 126 -15.45 -5.54 -0.84
C GLN A 126 -14.62 -6.23 0.24
N VAL A 127 -13.57 -5.58 0.72
CA VAL A 127 -12.64 -6.18 1.71
C VAL A 127 -13.20 -6.12 3.12
N LYS A 128 -13.78 -5.00 3.54
CA LYS A 128 -14.17 -4.78 4.93
C LYS A 128 -15.51 -5.40 5.30
N ASP A 129 -15.52 -6.07 6.44
CA ASP A 129 -16.72 -6.65 7.07
C ASP A 129 -17.22 -5.73 8.21
N ILE A 130 -17.72 -4.58 7.83
CA ILE A 130 -18.27 -3.56 8.74
C ILE A 130 -19.57 -3.00 8.17
N PRO A 131 -20.47 -2.41 8.97
CA PRO A 131 -21.79 -2.00 8.50
C PRO A 131 -21.79 -0.95 7.38
N ASP A 132 -20.88 0.02 7.43
CA ASP A 132 -20.80 1.11 6.43
C ASP A 132 -19.35 1.37 6.04
N PRO A 133 -18.78 0.51 5.18
CA PRO A 133 -17.38 0.64 4.80
C PRO A 133 -17.09 1.91 3.97
N ALA A 134 -18.07 2.41 3.18
CA ALA A 134 -17.85 3.61 2.39
C ALA A 134 -17.71 4.86 3.27
N SER A 135 -18.57 5.00 4.28
CA SER A 135 -18.51 6.09 5.24
C SER A 135 -17.25 6.00 6.12
N ASP A 136 -16.87 4.79 6.56
CA ASP A 136 -15.63 4.56 7.31
C ASP A 136 -14.40 4.92 6.46
N TRP A 137 -14.35 4.51 5.20
CA TRP A 137 -13.30 4.87 4.26
C TRP A 137 -13.12 6.38 4.17
N LYS A 138 -14.20 7.12 3.96
CA LYS A 138 -14.17 8.59 3.83
C LYS A 138 -13.73 9.28 5.12
N ARG A 139 -14.35 8.93 6.24
CA ARG A 139 -14.13 9.62 7.52
C ARG A 139 -12.78 9.28 8.16
N ARG A 140 -12.31 8.05 8.02
CA ARG A 140 -11.13 7.55 8.71
C ARG A 140 -9.90 7.53 7.80
N LEU A 141 -9.99 6.86 6.64
CA LEU A 141 -8.81 6.68 5.78
C LEU A 141 -8.49 7.92 4.97
N VAL A 142 -9.46 8.50 4.26
CA VAL A 142 -9.21 9.71 3.45
C VAL A 142 -8.79 10.88 4.31
N ALA A 143 -9.45 11.08 5.45
CA ALA A 143 -9.07 12.14 6.40
C ALA A 143 -7.66 11.94 6.98
N ALA A 144 -7.27 10.68 7.28
CA ALA A 144 -5.91 10.37 7.73
C ALA A 144 -4.89 10.62 6.63
N TYR A 145 -5.20 10.19 5.40
CA TYR A 145 -4.37 10.39 4.23
C TYR A 145 -4.09 11.87 3.95
N ALA A 146 -5.13 12.70 3.96
CA ALA A 146 -4.99 14.16 3.78
C ALA A 146 -4.10 14.78 4.86
N ARG A 147 -4.34 14.44 6.12
CA ARG A 147 -3.51 14.91 7.24
C ARG A 147 -2.04 14.49 7.10
N ASP A 148 -1.79 13.28 6.64
CA ASP A 148 -0.43 12.74 6.53
C ASP A 148 0.33 13.35 5.35
N ILE A 149 -0.34 13.62 4.21
CA ILE A 149 0.23 14.38 3.08
C ILE A 149 0.64 15.78 3.56
N HIS A 150 -0.27 16.48 4.27
CA HIS A 150 0.04 17.79 4.84
C HIS A 150 1.26 17.72 5.79
N ALA A 151 1.34 16.69 6.63
CA ALA A 151 2.47 16.50 7.54
C ALA A 151 3.79 16.24 6.79
N PHE A 152 3.77 15.48 5.69
CA PHE A 152 4.95 15.24 4.86
C PHE A 152 5.37 16.52 4.12
N HIS A 153 4.42 17.26 3.54
CA HIS A 153 4.70 18.57 2.95
C HIS A 153 5.35 19.54 3.95
N LYS A 154 4.79 19.62 5.15
CA LYS A 154 5.36 20.45 6.24
C LYS A 154 6.81 20.07 6.59
N ARG A 155 7.19 18.79 6.45
CA ARG A 155 8.57 18.34 6.66
C ARG A 155 9.51 18.76 5.54
N LEU A 156 9.03 18.91 4.29
CA LEU A 156 9.77 19.52 3.19
C LEU A 156 9.93 21.04 3.42
N GLY A 157 8.91 21.69 3.96
CA GLY A 157 8.91 23.11 4.28
C GLY A 157 9.17 23.97 3.05
N LYS A 158 10.04 24.98 3.19
CA LYS A 158 10.41 25.91 2.10
C LYS A 158 11.14 25.24 0.91
N ASN A 159 11.58 23.99 1.08
CA ASN A 159 12.32 23.25 0.07
C ASN A 159 11.42 22.33 -0.76
N ALA A 160 10.11 22.36 -0.57
CA ALA A 160 9.18 21.46 -1.25
C ALA A 160 9.40 21.42 -2.78
N ASP A 161 9.49 22.59 -3.42
CA ASP A 161 9.68 22.71 -4.88
C ASP A 161 11.07 22.25 -5.37
N SER A 162 12.08 22.26 -4.49
CA SER A 162 13.45 21.89 -4.84
C SER A 162 13.81 20.46 -4.44
N ALA A 163 13.00 19.84 -3.59
CA ALA A 163 13.16 18.44 -3.18
C ALA A 163 12.97 17.50 -4.38
N LYS A 164 13.79 16.46 -4.47
CA LYS A 164 13.79 15.54 -5.60
C LYS A 164 13.50 14.13 -5.14
N PHE A 165 12.51 13.49 -5.73
CA PHE A 165 12.24 12.07 -5.55
C PHE A 165 13.44 11.23 -5.99
N VAL A 166 13.77 10.18 -5.22
CA VAL A 166 14.83 9.22 -5.53
C VAL A 166 14.27 7.84 -5.78
N SER A 167 13.56 7.25 -4.81
CA SER A 167 13.02 5.89 -4.93
C SER A 167 11.81 5.67 -4.01
N PHE A 168 11.06 4.60 -4.33
CA PHE A 168 10.00 4.09 -3.47
C PHE A 168 10.24 2.58 -3.27
N ASP A 169 10.83 2.24 -2.14
CA ASP A 169 11.35 0.92 -1.87
C ASP A 169 10.32 0.08 -1.10
N VAL A 170 9.67 -0.85 -1.78
CA VAL A 170 8.75 -1.81 -1.17
C VAL A 170 9.55 -3.06 -0.78
N PRO A 171 9.56 -3.48 0.50
CA PRO A 171 10.24 -4.68 0.93
C PRO A 171 9.37 -5.92 0.61
N ASP A 172 9.35 -6.32 -0.66
CA ASP A 172 8.50 -7.39 -1.18
C ASP A 172 8.71 -8.73 -0.47
N ASP A 173 9.92 -9.00 0.04
CA ASP A 173 10.25 -10.16 0.87
C ASP A 173 9.47 -10.21 2.19
N ARG A 174 8.98 -9.06 2.66
CA ARG A 174 8.16 -8.91 3.87
C ARG A 174 6.66 -8.95 3.61
N ALA A 175 6.25 -9.05 2.35
CA ALA A 175 4.84 -9.13 2.01
C ALA A 175 4.23 -10.41 2.57
N LYS A 176 3.09 -10.27 3.28
CA LYS A 176 2.36 -11.39 3.88
C LYS A 176 0.90 -11.39 3.44
N TRP A 177 0.39 -12.59 3.18
CA TRP A 177 -1.04 -12.74 2.95
C TRP A 177 -1.81 -12.65 4.27
N VAL A 178 -2.84 -11.83 4.29
CA VAL A 178 -3.81 -11.71 5.39
C VAL A 178 -5.04 -12.49 4.95
N ASP A 179 -5.39 -13.53 5.69
CA ASP A 179 -6.54 -14.39 5.37
C ASP A 179 -7.87 -13.69 5.66
N PRO A 180 -8.95 -14.06 4.95
CA PRO A 180 -10.31 -13.67 5.30
C PRO A 180 -10.64 -13.98 6.77
N GLY A 181 -11.46 -13.16 7.39
CA GLY A 181 -11.83 -13.28 8.80
C GLY A 181 -10.88 -12.59 9.78
N ASN A 182 -9.66 -12.22 9.34
CA ASN A 182 -8.77 -11.41 10.15
C ASN A 182 -9.06 -9.90 9.98
N GLU A 183 -8.85 -9.12 11.03
CA GLU A 183 -8.91 -7.65 11.01
C GLU A 183 -10.25 -7.09 10.47
N LEU A 184 -11.37 -7.79 10.69
CA LEU A 184 -12.68 -7.46 10.13
C LEU A 184 -12.66 -7.38 8.60
N ASN A 185 -11.98 -8.34 7.96
CA ASN A 185 -11.93 -8.46 6.51
C ASN A 185 -12.65 -9.72 6.05
N LYS A 186 -13.55 -9.59 5.08
CA LYS A 186 -14.22 -10.71 4.41
C LYS A 186 -13.47 -11.26 3.21
N LEU A 187 -12.48 -10.53 2.70
CA LEU A 187 -11.57 -10.96 1.65
C LEU A 187 -10.12 -10.85 2.11
N GLY A 188 -9.28 -11.79 1.64
CA GLY A 188 -7.85 -11.74 1.88
C GLY A 188 -7.13 -10.76 0.95
N TYR A 189 -5.93 -10.35 1.36
CA TYR A 189 -5.05 -9.47 0.60
C TYR A 189 -3.59 -9.65 1.02
N TRP A 190 -2.67 -9.28 0.14
CA TRP A 190 -1.28 -9.11 0.53
C TRP A 190 -1.09 -7.80 1.29
N ARG A 191 -0.24 -7.81 2.31
CA ARG A 191 0.13 -6.61 3.08
C ARG A 191 1.64 -6.55 3.24
N VAL A 192 2.18 -5.32 3.16
CA VAL A 192 3.58 -5.04 3.41
C VAL A 192 3.71 -3.80 4.30
N PHE A 193 4.68 -3.85 5.21
CA PHE A 193 5.07 -2.74 6.09
C PHE A 193 6.51 -2.33 5.82
N GLY A 194 6.86 -1.09 6.18
CA GLY A 194 8.23 -0.59 6.13
C GLY A 194 8.68 -0.18 4.75
N THR A 195 7.74 0.20 3.88
CA THR A 195 8.02 0.85 2.61
C THR A 195 8.65 2.21 2.84
N ARG A 196 9.61 2.60 1.98
CA ARG A 196 10.36 3.85 2.13
C ARG A 196 10.29 4.68 0.85
N LEU A 197 9.85 5.93 1.00
CA LEU A 197 9.96 6.94 -0.05
C LEU A 197 11.22 7.76 0.25
N ARG A 198 12.22 7.66 -0.63
CA ARG A 198 13.48 8.39 -0.51
C ARG A 198 13.46 9.62 -1.39
N TYR A 199 14.04 10.70 -0.89
CA TYR A 199 14.15 11.97 -1.60
C TYR A 199 15.40 12.72 -1.20
N VAL A 200 15.87 13.61 -2.06
CA VAL A 200 16.97 14.53 -1.76
C VAL A 200 16.38 15.91 -1.46
N ASP A 201 16.79 16.49 -0.34
CA ASP A 201 16.43 17.83 0.08
C ASP A 201 17.69 18.53 0.61
N ASP A 202 18.00 19.67 0.04
CA ASP A 202 19.22 20.46 0.34
C ASP A 202 20.51 19.62 0.25
N GLY A 203 20.60 18.81 -0.82
CA GLY A 203 21.73 17.94 -1.11
C GLY A 203 21.87 16.72 -0.18
N LYS A 204 20.90 16.48 0.70
CA LYS A 204 20.90 15.35 1.64
C LYS A 204 19.76 14.38 1.31
N GLU A 205 20.11 13.10 1.29
CA GLU A 205 19.07 12.06 1.20
C GLU A 205 18.28 11.95 2.50
N LYS A 206 16.96 11.95 2.37
CA LYS A 206 16.00 11.82 3.46
C LYS A 206 14.95 10.76 3.10
N THR A 207 14.17 10.33 4.08
CA THR A 207 13.18 9.28 3.90
C THR A 207 11.86 9.64 4.59
N PHE A 208 10.75 9.39 3.91
CA PHE A 208 9.44 9.17 4.53
C PHE A 208 9.21 7.67 4.66
N GLU A 209 8.87 7.23 5.85
CA GLU A 209 8.40 5.86 6.07
C GLU A 209 6.91 5.79 5.78
N ILE A 210 6.54 4.91 4.85
CA ILE A 210 5.16 4.62 4.51
C ILE A 210 4.75 3.39 5.30
N MET A 211 3.74 3.54 6.16
CA MET A 211 3.42 2.53 7.14
C MET A 211 2.94 1.23 6.52
N SER A 212 1.93 1.29 5.64
CA SER A 212 1.39 0.05 5.06
C SER A 212 0.81 0.21 3.67
N LEU A 213 1.12 -0.81 2.85
CA LEU A 213 0.44 -1.04 1.59
C LEU A 213 -0.32 -2.36 1.67
N ILE A 214 -1.46 -2.42 0.95
CA ILE A 214 -2.19 -3.66 0.72
C ILE A 214 -2.44 -3.87 -0.77
N SER A 215 -2.70 -5.12 -1.14
CA SER A 215 -2.96 -5.48 -2.53
C SER A 215 -4.44 -5.34 -2.89
N TRP A 216 -4.68 -4.93 -4.12
CA TRP A 216 -5.94 -5.14 -4.80
C TRP A 216 -5.66 -5.57 -6.24
N ARG A 217 -6.12 -6.79 -6.61
CA ARG A 217 -5.98 -7.36 -7.95
C ARG A 217 -4.53 -7.35 -8.48
N GLY A 218 -3.59 -7.79 -7.66
CA GLY A 218 -2.18 -7.86 -8.04
C GLY A 218 -1.45 -6.52 -8.07
N GLU A 219 -2.03 -5.46 -7.47
CA GLU A 219 -1.43 -4.14 -7.41
C GLU A 219 -1.34 -3.62 -5.98
N TRP A 220 -0.27 -2.87 -5.67
CA TRP A 220 -0.10 -2.22 -4.38
C TRP A 220 -0.86 -0.89 -4.30
N PHE A 221 -1.49 -0.66 -3.14
CA PHE A 221 -2.13 0.60 -2.77
C PHE A 221 -1.75 0.99 -1.34
N VAL A 222 -1.57 2.28 -1.10
CA VAL A 222 -1.34 2.80 0.25
C VAL A 222 -2.64 2.76 1.05
N VAL A 223 -2.55 2.26 2.29
CA VAL A 223 -3.64 2.33 3.28
C VAL A 223 -3.31 3.31 4.40
N HIS A 224 -2.06 3.31 4.85
CA HIS A 224 -1.60 4.25 5.87
C HIS A 224 -0.25 4.81 5.46
N LEU A 225 -0.15 6.13 5.39
CA LEU A 225 1.10 6.84 5.14
C LEU A 225 1.94 6.90 6.41
N SER A 226 1.35 7.24 7.55
CA SER A 226 2.05 7.28 8.82
C SER A 226 1.43 6.34 9.85
N SER A 227 2.15 6.06 10.94
CA SER A 227 1.64 5.29 12.07
C SER A 227 0.49 6.04 12.76
N PHE A 228 -0.50 5.29 13.24
CA PHE A 228 -1.51 5.85 14.13
C PHE A 228 -0.84 6.40 15.39
N LYS A 229 -1.12 7.66 15.69
CA LYS A 229 -0.79 8.28 16.97
C LYS A 229 -2.06 8.39 17.80
#